data_fad9d7781d46b8514d59daff7669168c
#
_entry.id   fad9d7781d46b8514d59daff7669168c
#
_cell.length_a   1.000
_cell.length_b   1.000
_cell.length_c   1.000
_cell.angle_alpha   90.00
_cell.angle_beta   90.00
_cell.angle_gamma   90.00
#
_symmetry.space_group_name_H-M   'P 1'
#
loop_
_entity.id
_entity.type
_entity.pdbx_description
1 polymer ?
#
loop_
_entity_poly.entity_id
_entity_poly.type
_entity_poly.pdbx_seq_one_letter_code
_entity_poly.pdbx_strand_id
1 'polypeptide(L)'
;MRKLVPIAAVFVALSASAVAQDKASQKFITEAIQGNHAEVQMGQLAQQNGQSSEVKAFGQMLQNDHGAAVQKAQEAAKGVGASNISAGPNAKQKADHDKMAKMNGAAFDKAFAAHMVKDHKKDIAAYQKASKKQDAAGQYAQQTLPTLQKHLETAQSIQKQVSSKR
;
A
#
# COMPACT_ATOMS: atom_id res chain seq x y z
N MET A 1 -4.11 -50.13 -44.14
CA MET A 1 -3.97 -48.70 -44.31
C MET A 1 -4.49 -48.00 -43.00
N ARG A 2 -3.60 -47.62 -42.12
CA ARG A 2 -3.95 -46.91 -40.86
C ARG A 2 -3.93 -45.40 -41.14
N LYS A 3 -5.08 -44.76 -41.00
CA LYS A 3 -5.19 -43.28 -41.11
C LYS A 3 -4.70 -42.65 -39.82
N LEU A 4 -3.61 -41.90 -39.87
CA LEU A 4 -3.14 -41.02 -38.83
C LEU A 4 -4.03 -39.77 -38.81
N VAL A 5 -4.65 -39.49 -37.67
CA VAL A 5 -5.37 -38.23 -37.38
C VAL A 5 -4.37 -37.29 -36.73
N PRO A 6 -4.19 -36.06 -37.21
CA PRO A 6 -3.28 -35.12 -36.57
C PRO A 6 -3.98 -34.51 -35.35
N ILE A 7 -3.36 -34.68 -34.19
CA ILE A 7 -3.68 -33.88 -33.00
C ILE A 7 -2.86 -32.59 -33.11
N ALA A 8 -3.50 -31.52 -33.48
CA ALA A 8 -2.90 -30.17 -33.43
C ALA A 8 -3.84 -29.20 -32.75
N ALA A 9 -3.25 -28.39 -31.90
CA ALA A 9 -3.71 -27.10 -31.44
C ALA A 9 -4.70 -27.02 -30.27
N VAL A 10 -4.19 -27.04 -29.03
CA VAL A 10 -4.75 -26.26 -27.92
C VAL A 10 -3.60 -25.88 -26.96
N PHE A 11 -2.77 -24.89 -27.25
CA PHE A 11 -1.74 -24.41 -26.30
C PHE A 11 -1.41 -22.91 -26.36
N VAL A 12 -2.23 -22.06 -26.99
CA VAL A 12 -1.85 -20.64 -27.16
C VAL A 12 -2.64 -19.69 -26.22
N ALA A 13 -3.75 -20.12 -25.66
CA ALA A 13 -4.60 -19.20 -24.85
C ALA A 13 -4.15 -19.00 -23.38
N LEU A 14 -3.41 -19.98 -22.80
CA LEU A 14 -3.01 -19.89 -21.38
C LEU A 14 -1.86 -18.88 -21.13
N SER A 15 -0.95 -18.73 -22.08
CA SER A 15 0.24 -17.89 -21.89
C SER A 15 -0.06 -16.38 -21.83
N ALA A 16 -1.03 -15.90 -22.59
CA ALA A 16 -1.39 -14.48 -22.60
C ALA A 16 -2.09 -14.04 -21.30
N SER A 17 -2.90 -14.91 -20.70
CA SER A 17 -3.56 -14.60 -19.43
C SER A 17 -2.58 -14.62 -18.25
N ALA A 18 -1.62 -15.52 -18.23
CA ALA A 18 -0.58 -15.59 -17.20
C ALA A 18 0.31 -14.32 -17.23
N VAL A 19 0.75 -13.90 -18.42
CA VAL A 19 1.58 -12.67 -18.56
C VAL A 19 0.80 -11.40 -18.17
N ALA A 20 -0.49 -11.31 -18.46
CA ALA A 20 -1.30 -10.17 -18.06
C ALA A 20 -1.55 -10.15 -16.54
N GLN A 21 -1.70 -11.31 -15.91
CA GLN A 21 -1.85 -11.45 -14.47
C GLN A 21 -0.56 -11.04 -13.74
N ASP A 22 0.59 -11.46 -14.25
CA ASP A 22 1.89 -11.09 -13.71
C ASP A 22 2.12 -9.58 -13.71
N LYS A 23 1.82 -8.89 -14.81
CA LYS A 23 1.96 -7.43 -14.91
C LYS A 23 1.09 -6.68 -13.90
N ALA A 24 -0.14 -7.13 -13.66
CA ALA A 24 -1.02 -6.51 -12.68
C ALA A 24 -0.55 -6.74 -11.25
N SER A 25 -0.01 -7.92 -10.96
CA SER A 25 0.60 -8.24 -9.66
C SER A 25 1.88 -7.47 -9.43
N GLN A 26 2.74 -7.38 -10.44
CA GLN A 26 3.97 -6.58 -10.41
C GLN A 26 3.67 -5.09 -10.16
N LYS A 27 2.67 -4.54 -10.87
CA LYS A 27 2.23 -3.16 -10.66
C LYS A 27 1.74 -2.94 -9.22
N PHE A 28 0.85 -3.80 -8.73
CA PHE A 28 0.32 -3.70 -7.37
C PHE A 28 1.44 -3.73 -6.32
N ILE A 29 2.36 -4.69 -6.42
CA ILE A 29 3.48 -4.80 -5.47
C ILE A 29 4.41 -3.58 -5.54
N THR A 30 4.69 -3.07 -6.74
CA THR A 30 5.50 -1.85 -6.91
C THR A 30 4.84 -0.66 -6.21
N GLU A 31 3.54 -0.46 -6.43
CA GLU A 31 2.76 0.60 -5.78
C GLU A 31 2.69 0.40 -4.26
N ALA A 32 2.57 -0.85 -3.78
CA ALA A 32 2.57 -1.17 -2.36
C ALA A 32 3.91 -0.85 -1.69
N ILE A 33 5.05 -1.17 -2.32
CA ILE A 33 6.39 -0.83 -1.79
C ILE A 33 6.54 0.69 -1.69
N GLN A 34 6.17 1.43 -2.74
CA GLN A 34 6.24 2.89 -2.73
C GLN A 34 5.31 3.50 -1.67
N GLY A 35 4.09 2.95 -1.52
CA GLY A 35 3.13 3.35 -0.50
C GLY A 35 3.67 3.14 0.91
N ASN A 36 4.20 1.95 1.20
CA ASN A 36 4.79 1.67 2.51
C ASN A 36 5.94 2.63 2.85
N HIS A 37 6.82 2.96 1.90
CA HIS A 37 7.86 3.98 2.12
C HIS A 37 7.28 5.36 2.40
N ALA A 38 6.22 5.75 1.71
CA ALA A 38 5.54 7.02 1.94
C ALA A 38 4.91 7.08 3.34
N GLU A 39 4.27 5.99 3.79
CA GLU A 39 3.66 5.90 5.11
C GLU A 39 4.70 5.93 6.25
N VAL A 40 5.87 5.31 6.06
CA VAL A 40 6.99 5.44 7.00
C VAL A 40 7.42 6.89 7.15
N GLN A 41 7.61 7.62 6.03
CA GLN A 41 7.99 9.04 6.07
C GLN A 41 6.90 9.92 6.67
N MET A 42 5.64 9.64 6.35
CA MET A 42 4.50 10.37 6.91
C MET A 42 4.36 10.12 8.41
N GLY A 43 4.64 8.91 8.88
CA GLY A 43 4.70 8.57 10.30
C GLY A 43 5.83 9.30 11.04
N GLN A 44 7.00 9.45 10.42
CA GLN A 44 8.10 10.26 10.97
C GLN A 44 7.69 11.73 11.10
N LEU A 45 7.06 12.26 10.07
CA LEU A 45 6.57 13.63 10.07
C LEU A 45 5.51 13.87 11.16
N ALA A 46 4.63 12.89 11.39
CA ALA A 46 3.62 12.97 12.45
C ALA A 46 4.23 13.05 13.85
N GLN A 47 5.36 12.38 14.08
CA GLN A 47 6.05 12.51 15.35
C GLN A 47 6.73 13.88 15.54
N GLN A 48 7.24 14.46 14.47
CA GLN A 48 7.95 15.74 14.49
C GLN A 48 6.98 16.92 14.58
N ASN A 49 5.95 16.94 13.74
CA ASN A 49 5.09 18.10 13.51
C ASN A 49 3.74 18.01 14.21
N GLY A 50 3.32 16.81 14.65
CA GLY A 50 2.06 16.60 15.34
C GLY A 50 2.03 17.28 16.72
N GLN A 51 0.85 17.75 17.12
CA GLN A 51 0.61 18.33 18.44
C GLN A 51 0.07 17.27 19.41
N SER A 52 -0.93 16.49 19.00
CA SER A 52 -1.57 15.54 19.88
C SER A 52 -0.73 14.25 20.06
N SER A 53 -0.81 13.68 21.26
CA SER A 53 -0.18 12.39 21.57
C SER A 53 -0.69 11.28 20.67
N GLU A 54 -1.96 11.32 20.32
CA GLU A 54 -2.63 10.34 19.46
C GLU A 54 -2.07 10.36 18.03
N VAL A 55 -1.82 11.55 17.47
CA VAL A 55 -1.18 11.70 16.15
C VAL A 55 0.26 11.17 16.19
N LYS A 56 1.02 11.51 17.22
CA LYS A 56 2.39 11.02 17.40
C LYS A 56 2.45 9.49 17.55
N ALA A 57 1.57 8.94 18.39
CA ALA A 57 1.48 7.50 18.61
C ALA A 57 1.07 6.75 17.32
N PHE A 58 0.13 7.30 16.55
CA PHE A 58 -0.25 6.75 15.27
C PHE A 58 0.89 6.84 14.26
N GLY A 59 1.65 7.96 14.24
CA GLY A 59 2.87 8.08 13.44
C GLY A 59 3.90 6.99 13.74
N GLN A 60 4.10 6.65 15.02
CA GLN A 60 4.99 5.54 15.42
C GLN A 60 4.44 4.18 14.94
N MET A 61 3.14 3.95 15.05
CA MET A 61 2.49 2.74 14.55
C MET A 61 2.70 2.58 13.04
N LEU A 62 2.47 3.65 12.26
CA LEU A 62 2.71 3.63 10.81
C LEU A 62 4.16 3.29 10.45
N GLN A 63 5.13 3.87 11.15
CA GLN A 63 6.54 3.55 10.90
C GLN A 63 6.86 2.08 11.13
N ASN A 64 6.38 1.51 12.23
CA ASN A 64 6.66 0.13 12.59
C ASN A 64 5.99 -0.84 11.60
N ASP A 65 4.69 -0.66 11.36
CA ASP A 65 3.90 -1.60 10.58
C ASP A 65 4.23 -1.52 9.08
N HIS A 66 4.36 -0.29 8.54
CA HIS A 66 4.73 -0.11 7.14
C HIS A 66 6.22 -0.40 6.88
N GLY A 67 7.10 -0.17 7.86
CA GLY A 67 8.50 -0.60 7.78
C GLY A 67 8.64 -2.11 7.65
N ALA A 68 7.90 -2.87 8.44
CA ALA A 68 7.83 -4.33 8.32
C ALA A 68 7.15 -4.77 7.00
N ALA A 69 6.14 -4.04 6.54
CA ALA A 69 5.43 -4.34 5.30
C ALA A 69 6.31 -4.13 4.05
N VAL A 70 7.28 -3.20 4.06
CA VAL A 70 8.26 -3.04 2.97
C VAL A 70 9.00 -4.35 2.72
N GLN A 71 9.52 -5.00 3.75
CA GLN A 71 10.28 -6.24 3.61
C GLN A 71 9.42 -7.36 3.01
N LYS A 72 8.20 -7.54 3.52
CA LYS A 72 7.26 -8.53 3.00
C LYS A 72 6.85 -8.26 1.55
N ALA A 73 6.64 -6.98 1.20
CA ALA A 73 6.33 -6.59 -0.18
C ALA A 73 7.51 -6.84 -1.13
N GLN A 74 8.75 -6.64 -0.68
CA GLN A 74 9.95 -6.96 -1.46
C GLN A 74 10.09 -8.46 -1.72
N GLU A 75 9.74 -9.30 -0.74
CA GLU A 75 9.70 -10.76 -0.95
C GLU A 75 8.59 -11.15 -1.94
N ALA A 76 7.40 -10.57 -1.81
CA ALA A 76 6.32 -10.79 -2.76
C ALA A 76 6.68 -10.31 -4.17
N ALA A 77 7.46 -9.23 -4.30
CA ALA A 77 7.97 -8.73 -5.57
C ALA A 77 8.83 -9.77 -6.30
N LYS A 78 9.71 -10.47 -5.58
CA LYS A 78 10.50 -11.58 -6.13
C LYS A 78 9.58 -12.71 -6.63
N GLY A 79 8.54 -13.03 -5.85
CA GLY A 79 7.57 -14.09 -6.18
C GLY A 79 6.73 -13.81 -7.43
N VAL A 80 6.54 -12.54 -7.81
CA VAL A 80 5.83 -12.14 -9.04
C VAL A 80 6.78 -11.67 -10.16
N GLY A 81 8.09 -11.79 -9.98
CA GLY A 81 9.10 -11.37 -10.96
C GLY A 81 9.17 -9.85 -11.18
N ALA A 82 8.76 -9.04 -10.20
CA ALA A 82 8.89 -7.60 -10.27
C ALA A 82 10.35 -7.18 -10.02
N SER A 83 10.88 -6.33 -10.89
CA SER A 83 12.26 -5.83 -10.83
C SER A 83 12.30 -4.31 -10.97
N ASN A 84 13.45 -3.70 -10.66
CA ASN A 84 13.68 -2.25 -10.80
C ASN A 84 12.67 -1.39 -10.00
N ILE A 85 12.27 -1.86 -8.82
CA ILE A 85 11.34 -1.13 -7.97
C ILE A 85 12.09 -0.01 -7.25
N SER A 86 11.59 1.20 -7.35
CA SER A 86 12.13 2.36 -6.62
C SER A 86 12.05 2.12 -5.11
N ALA A 87 13.15 2.31 -4.41
CA ALA A 87 13.26 2.17 -2.96
C ALA A 87 12.72 3.42 -2.21
N GLY A 88 11.62 3.99 -2.68
CA GLY A 88 11.04 5.18 -2.03
C GLY A 88 9.69 5.57 -2.62
N PRO A 89 9.07 6.62 -2.05
CA PRO A 89 7.79 7.14 -2.51
C PRO A 89 7.81 7.60 -3.97
N ASN A 90 6.67 7.51 -4.64
CA ASN A 90 6.51 8.10 -5.98
C ASN A 90 6.40 9.64 -5.92
N ALA A 91 6.43 10.30 -7.08
CA ALA A 91 6.43 11.76 -7.19
C ALA A 91 5.22 12.42 -6.47
N LYS A 92 4.02 11.82 -6.60
CA LYS A 92 2.83 12.33 -5.92
C LYS A 92 2.94 12.22 -4.40
N GLN A 93 3.42 11.10 -3.89
CA GLN A 93 3.60 10.87 -2.46
C GLN A 93 4.63 11.82 -1.87
N LYS A 94 5.73 12.09 -2.59
CA LYS A 94 6.71 13.11 -2.20
C LYS A 94 6.10 14.51 -2.13
N ALA A 95 5.30 14.89 -3.13
CA ALA A 95 4.61 16.18 -3.12
C ALA A 95 3.61 16.32 -1.96
N ASP A 96 2.87 15.24 -1.64
CA ASP A 96 1.95 15.21 -0.50
C ASP A 96 2.73 15.35 0.84
N HIS A 97 3.86 14.66 0.97
CA HIS A 97 4.76 14.79 2.13
C HIS A 97 5.30 16.22 2.26
N ASP A 98 5.85 16.81 1.19
CA ASP A 98 6.44 18.15 1.20
C ASP A 98 5.41 19.23 1.55
N LYS A 99 4.17 19.04 1.11
CA LYS A 99 3.05 19.92 1.52
C LYS A 99 2.76 19.79 3.01
N MET A 100 2.72 18.57 3.53
CA MET A 100 2.43 18.31 4.92
C MET A 100 3.56 18.77 5.84
N ALA A 101 4.82 18.67 5.40
CA ALA A 101 6.00 19.11 6.14
C ALA A 101 6.04 20.62 6.46
N LYS A 102 5.26 21.42 5.73
CA LYS A 102 5.11 22.87 5.96
C LYS A 102 4.10 23.20 7.07
N MET A 103 3.41 22.20 7.61
CA MET A 103 2.40 22.35 8.65
C MET A 103 2.96 21.86 9.98
N ASN A 104 2.42 22.39 11.09
CA ASN A 104 2.70 21.91 12.45
C ASN A 104 1.49 22.09 13.35
N GLY A 105 1.56 21.53 14.54
CA GLY A 105 0.54 21.70 15.59
C GLY A 105 -0.84 21.17 15.15
N ALA A 106 -1.89 21.85 15.58
CA ALA A 106 -3.27 21.45 15.33
C ALA A 106 -3.63 21.44 13.82
N ALA A 107 -3.02 22.33 13.03
CA ALA A 107 -3.23 22.35 11.57
C ALA A 107 -2.65 21.09 10.91
N PHE A 108 -1.47 20.66 11.36
CA PHE A 108 -0.88 19.40 10.94
C PHE A 108 -1.76 18.22 11.32
N ASP A 109 -2.17 18.12 12.60
CA ASP A 109 -3.00 17.01 13.11
C ASP A 109 -4.26 16.81 12.27
N LYS A 110 -4.96 17.90 11.96
CA LYS A 110 -6.16 17.87 11.13
C LYS A 110 -5.89 17.41 9.71
N ALA A 111 -4.85 17.95 9.08
CA ALA A 111 -4.47 17.61 7.71
C ALA A 111 -3.99 16.16 7.62
N PHE A 112 -3.15 15.71 8.56
CA PHE A 112 -2.62 14.36 8.66
C PHE A 112 -3.74 13.32 8.83
N ALA A 113 -4.65 13.52 9.79
CA ALA A 113 -5.75 12.59 10.01
C ALA A 113 -6.65 12.46 8.78
N ALA A 114 -6.97 13.57 8.12
CA ALA A 114 -7.76 13.56 6.88
C ALA A 114 -7.05 12.83 5.73
N HIS A 115 -5.73 13.03 5.61
CA HIS A 115 -4.89 12.36 4.61
C HIS A 115 -4.87 10.85 4.86
N MET A 116 -4.61 10.42 6.10
CA MET A 116 -4.56 8.99 6.48
C MET A 116 -5.90 8.28 6.22
N VAL A 117 -7.03 8.90 6.57
CA VAL A 117 -8.35 8.33 6.26
C VAL A 117 -8.54 8.12 4.75
N LYS A 118 -8.16 9.12 3.94
CA LYS A 118 -8.31 9.04 2.48
C LYS A 118 -7.41 7.97 1.86
N ASP A 119 -6.15 7.93 2.29
CA ASP A 119 -5.15 7.02 1.69
C ASP A 119 -5.43 5.58 2.08
N HIS A 120 -5.70 5.29 3.36
CA HIS A 120 -6.04 3.94 3.80
C HIS A 120 -7.34 3.40 3.17
N LYS A 121 -8.36 4.24 2.94
CA LYS A 121 -9.55 3.81 2.18
C LYS A 121 -9.21 3.37 0.75
N LYS A 122 -8.36 4.13 0.07
CA LYS A 122 -7.91 3.81 -1.28
C LYS A 122 -7.07 2.53 -1.30
N ASP A 123 -6.16 2.39 -0.34
CA ASP A 123 -5.27 1.25 -0.26
C ASP A 123 -6.03 -0.03 0.10
N ILE A 124 -6.96 0.01 1.04
CA ILE A 124 -7.84 -1.13 1.37
C ILE A 124 -8.57 -1.61 0.11
N ALA A 125 -9.11 -0.72 -0.71
CA ALA A 125 -9.77 -1.11 -1.96
C ALA A 125 -8.83 -1.79 -2.96
N ALA A 126 -7.59 -1.29 -3.10
CA ALA A 126 -6.57 -1.87 -3.96
C ALA A 126 -6.13 -3.26 -3.44
N TYR A 127 -5.89 -3.38 -2.14
CA TYR A 127 -5.50 -4.62 -1.50
C TYR A 127 -6.64 -5.68 -1.53
N GLN A 128 -7.89 -5.28 -1.35
CA GLN A 128 -9.05 -6.18 -1.52
C GLN A 128 -9.15 -6.74 -2.94
N LYS A 129 -8.81 -5.92 -3.95
CA LYS A 129 -8.76 -6.41 -5.34
C LYS A 129 -7.59 -7.38 -5.53
N ALA A 130 -6.41 -7.05 -5.04
CA ALA A 130 -5.22 -7.89 -5.16
C ALA A 130 -5.34 -9.21 -4.40
N SER A 131 -5.99 -9.22 -3.21
CA SER A 131 -6.15 -10.39 -2.36
C SER A 131 -6.93 -11.55 -3.00
N LYS A 132 -7.63 -11.29 -4.11
CA LYS A 132 -8.34 -12.32 -4.89
C LYS A 132 -7.41 -13.15 -5.78
N LYS A 133 -6.15 -12.77 -5.91
CA LYS A 133 -5.16 -13.47 -6.74
C LYS A 133 -4.51 -14.62 -5.97
N GLN A 134 -4.13 -15.66 -6.69
CA GLN A 134 -3.49 -16.87 -6.14
C GLN A 134 -1.96 -16.84 -6.28
N ASP A 135 -1.36 -15.64 -6.22
CA ASP A 135 0.07 -15.42 -6.32
C ASP A 135 0.65 -14.73 -5.08
N ALA A 136 1.96 -14.49 -5.05
CA ALA A 136 2.62 -13.84 -3.93
C ALA A 136 2.07 -12.43 -3.63
N ALA A 137 1.60 -11.71 -4.65
CA ALA A 137 0.96 -10.41 -4.46
C ALA A 137 -0.39 -10.53 -3.74
N GLY A 138 -1.21 -11.53 -4.11
CA GLY A 138 -2.47 -11.82 -3.45
C GLY A 138 -2.28 -12.23 -2.00
N GLN A 139 -1.31 -13.09 -1.72
CA GLN A 139 -0.97 -13.51 -0.36
C GLN A 139 -0.50 -12.32 0.51
N TYR A 140 0.39 -11.48 -0.03
CA TYR A 140 0.82 -10.25 0.64
C TYR A 140 -0.38 -9.33 0.96
N ALA A 141 -1.26 -9.12 0.00
CA ALA A 141 -2.46 -8.30 0.19
C ALA A 141 -3.38 -8.85 1.28
N GLN A 142 -3.64 -10.17 1.29
CA GLN A 142 -4.45 -10.82 2.33
C GLN A 142 -3.87 -10.63 3.73
N GLN A 143 -2.56 -10.81 3.87
CA GLN A 143 -1.88 -10.67 5.16
C GLN A 143 -1.83 -9.24 5.68
N THR A 144 -1.84 -8.24 4.78
CA THR A 144 -1.69 -6.83 5.14
C THR A 144 -3.05 -6.14 5.41
N LEU A 145 -4.14 -6.62 4.79
CA LEU A 145 -5.47 -6.01 4.92
C LEU A 145 -5.92 -5.74 6.36
N PRO A 146 -5.77 -6.68 7.34
CA PRO A 146 -6.20 -6.42 8.71
C PRO A 146 -5.48 -5.22 9.35
N THR A 147 -4.19 -5.05 9.06
CA THR A 147 -3.39 -3.92 9.55
C THR A 147 -3.90 -2.61 8.96
N LEU A 148 -4.15 -2.56 7.64
CA LEU A 148 -4.69 -1.35 7.00
C LEU A 148 -6.08 -0.97 7.53
N GLN A 149 -6.94 -1.94 7.83
CA GLN A 149 -8.25 -1.70 8.44
C GLN A 149 -8.12 -1.08 9.83
N LYS A 150 -7.22 -1.62 10.67
CA LYS A 150 -6.92 -1.05 12.00
C LYS A 150 -6.37 0.38 11.90
N HIS A 151 -5.50 0.64 10.93
CA HIS A 151 -4.99 2.00 10.69
C HIS A 151 -6.10 2.96 10.28
N LEU A 152 -7.02 2.52 9.40
CA LEU A 152 -8.17 3.34 9.02
C LEU A 152 -9.06 3.68 10.21
N GLU A 153 -9.37 2.71 11.07
CA GLU A 153 -10.15 2.95 12.30
C GLU A 153 -9.47 3.97 13.22
N THR A 154 -8.16 3.81 13.42
CA THR A 154 -7.34 4.75 14.21
C THR A 154 -7.37 6.15 13.60
N ALA A 155 -7.13 6.26 12.29
CA ALA A 155 -7.17 7.55 11.58
C ALA A 155 -8.54 8.24 11.68
N GLN A 156 -9.64 7.48 11.56
CA GLN A 156 -11.01 8.00 11.70
C GLN A 156 -11.28 8.48 13.13
N SER A 157 -10.80 7.76 14.14
CA SER A 157 -10.92 8.18 15.54
C SER A 157 -10.19 9.49 15.79
N ILE A 158 -8.93 9.60 15.34
CA ILE A 158 -8.14 10.83 15.44
C ILE A 158 -8.83 11.98 14.68
N GLN A 159 -9.31 11.73 13.47
CA GLN A 159 -10.01 12.75 12.67
C GLN A 159 -11.22 13.35 13.41
N LYS A 160 -12.01 12.52 14.09
CA LYS A 160 -13.14 13.00 14.91
C LYS A 160 -12.66 13.87 16.07
N GLN A 161 -11.61 13.43 16.77
CA GLN A 161 -11.06 14.15 17.93
C GLN A 161 -10.49 15.53 17.57
N VAL A 162 -9.68 15.59 16.48
CA VAL A 162 -9.05 16.85 16.05
C VAL A 162 -10.05 17.82 15.39
N SER A 163 -11.19 17.31 14.91
CA SER A 163 -12.27 18.13 14.35
C SER A 163 -13.17 18.74 15.42
N SER A 164 -13.25 18.13 16.61
CA SER A 164 -14.08 18.60 17.74
C SER A 164 -13.36 19.62 18.63
N LYS A 165 -12.03 19.68 18.61
CA LYS A 165 -11.24 20.69 19.31
C LYS A 165 -11.24 21.99 18.50
N ARG A 166 -12.21 22.88 18.79
CA ARG A 166 -12.26 24.27 18.29
C ARG A 166 -11.53 25.22 19.22
#